data_ccdcc986e7b3fc65acf36e863d5b8336
#
_entry.id   ccdcc986e7b3fc65acf36e863d5b8336
#
_cell.length_a   1.000
_cell.length_b   1.000
_cell.length_c   1.000
_cell.angle_alpha   90.00
_cell.angle_beta   90.00
_cell.angle_gamma   90.00
#
_symmetry.space_group_name_H-M   'P 1'
#
loop_
_entity.id
_entity.type
_entity.pdbx_description
1 polymer ?
#
loop_
_entity_poly.entity_id
_entity_poly.type
_entity_poly.pdbx_seq_one_letter_code
_entity_poly.pdbx_strand_id
1 'polypeptide(L)'
;MLKITRRKFLGSALAAGLCSRSSFAQQEKLRIGVTDWNLHLGANPEALPMAANLGFEGVQISFGRTLVDGEMPADNPEVIARYLALSRQYKIPIDGTCVDKLHDNGLKSDPLAAKWVLDSIRLTRALDTKVLLLPFFGRWALQTKQEMDYAGDALRDLAVEATKAGVILGLEDTISAEDNVRIMERSQSSSVLVYYDVGNSTVAGFDPVKEIRWLGKSRICQFHLKDNPHYLGEGSIQFLPIMRAIRDIQFSGYANLEADAPSKQLEADMRRNLAFIRNVMAQS
;
A
#
# COMPACT_ATOMS: atom_id res chain seq x y z
N MET A 1 18.58 67.94 -53.53
CA MET A 1 17.41 67.08 -53.86
C MET A 1 17.90 65.66 -53.95
N LEU A 2 17.76 64.88 -52.88
CA LEU A 2 18.14 63.46 -52.87
C LEU A 2 16.87 62.61 -52.92
N LYS A 3 16.83 61.73 -53.90
CA LYS A 3 15.76 60.70 -54.03
C LYS A 3 16.08 59.52 -53.16
N ILE A 4 15.13 59.18 -52.21
CA ILE A 4 15.23 58.01 -51.35
C ILE A 4 14.42 56.88 -52.02
N THR A 5 15.09 55.80 -52.35
CA THR A 5 14.50 54.56 -52.91
C THR A 5 13.98 53.64 -51.80
N ARG A 6 12.71 53.28 -51.88
CA ARG A 6 12.08 52.25 -50.94
C ARG A 6 12.56 50.88 -51.30
N ARG A 7 13.26 50.23 -50.36
CA ARG A 7 13.51 48.77 -50.37
C ARG A 7 12.32 48.07 -49.74
N LYS A 8 11.74 47.14 -50.51
CA LYS A 8 10.72 46.18 -50.02
C LYS A 8 11.40 45.12 -49.17
N PHE A 9 11.00 44.99 -47.92
CA PHE A 9 11.34 43.83 -47.07
C PHE A 9 10.30 42.71 -47.30
N LEU A 10 10.72 41.62 -47.88
CA LEU A 10 9.95 40.36 -47.87
C LEU A 10 10.14 39.68 -46.50
N GLY A 11 9.08 39.68 -45.71
CA GLY A 11 9.04 38.92 -44.46
C GLY A 11 8.74 37.46 -44.73
N SER A 12 9.70 36.59 -44.48
CA SER A 12 9.48 35.14 -44.44
C SER A 12 8.81 34.80 -43.10
N ALA A 13 7.55 34.38 -43.15
CA ALA A 13 6.85 33.82 -41.99
C ALA A 13 7.34 32.35 -41.77
N LEU A 14 8.15 32.16 -40.74
CA LEU A 14 8.41 30.80 -40.20
C LEU A 14 7.15 30.35 -39.46
N ALA A 15 6.43 29.37 -40.03
CA ALA A 15 5.40 28.64 -39.32
C ALA A 15 6.08 27.70 -38.33
N ALA A 16 6.12 28.11 -37.05
CA ALA A 16 6.49 27.22 -35.95
C ALA A 16 5.32 26.23 -35.71
N GLY A 17 5.42 25.02 -36.25
CA GLY A 17 4.53 23.94 -35.93
C GLY A 17 4.63 23.59 -34.44
N LEU A 18 3.63 23.98 -33.65
CA LEU A 18 3.42 23.51 -32.30
C LEU A 18 3.02 22.01 -32.41
N CYS A 19 4.03 21.11 -32.36
CA CYS A 19 3.80 19.73 -31.99
C CYS A 19 3.33 19.71 -30.53
N SER A 20 2.04 19.75 -30.31
CA SER A 20 1.44 19.38 -29.05
C SER A 20 1.77 17.90 -28.83
N ARG A 21 2.85 17.65 -28.09
CA ARG A 21 3.05 16.33 -27.45
C ARG A 21 1.93 16.19 -26.44
N SER A 22 0.82 15.57 -26.84
CA SER A 22 -0.10 14.95 -25.91
C SER A 22 0.70 13.88 -25.16
N SER A 23 1.23 14.26 -24.00
CA SER A 23 1.65 13.27 -23.01
C SER A 23 0.36 12.57 -22.61
N PHE A 24 0.08 11.41 -23.23
CA PHE A 24 -0.78 10.45 -22.61
C PHE A 24 -0.11 10.13 -21.28
N ALA A 25 -0.57 10.74 -20.19
CA ALA A 25 -0.24 10.31 -18.86
C ALA A 25 -0.63 8.83 -18.83
N GLN A 26 0.36 7.96 -18.79
CA GLN A 26 0.14 6.53 -18.67
C GLN A 26 -0.66 6.38 -17.39
N GLN A 27 -1.93 6.01 -17.51
CA GLN A 27 -2.83 5.86 -16.37
C GLN A 27 -2.15 4.88 -15.42
N GLU A 28 -1.73 5.36 -14.27
CA GLU A 28 -1.06 4.51 -13.29
C GLU A 28 -2.00 3.34 -12.97
N LYS A 29 -1.52 2.14 -13.23
CA LYS A 29 -2.33 0.92 -13.18
C LYS A 29 -2.31 0.34 -11.77
N LEU A 30 -3.41 -0.29 -11.36
CA LEU A 30 -3.40 -1.19 -10.21
C LEU A 30 -2.42 -2.35 -10.48
N ARG A 31 -1.53 -2.61 -9.54
CA ARG A 31 -0.50 -3.66 -9.57
C ARG A 31 -0.77 -4.68 -8.49
N ILE A 32 -0.46 -5.94 -8.77
CA ILE A 32 -0.64 -7.01 -7.80
C ILE A 32 0.69 -7.36 -7.16
N GLY A 33 0.81 -7.04 -5.88
CA GLY A 33 1.91 -7.43 -5.01
C GLY A 33 1.56 -8.64 -4.14
N VAL A 34 2.46 -8.95 -3.22
CA VAL A 34 2.28 -10.01 -2.22
C VAL A 34 2.94 -9.60 -0.89
N THR A 35 2.41 -10.08 0.20
CA THR A 35 3.01 -9.91 1.53
C THR A 35 4.12 -10.94 1.76
N ASP A 36 5.22 -10.55 2.39
CA ASP A 36 6.34 -11.48 2.67
C ASP A 36 5.97 -12.55 3.70
N TRP A 37 5.05 -12.25 4.62
CA TRP A 37 4.60 -13.23 5.62
C TRP A 37 3.75 -14.36 5.01
N ASN A 38 3.00 -14.10 3.94
CA ASN A 38 2.29 -15.16 3.20
C ASN A 38 3.23 -15.95 2.25
N LEU A 39 4.43 -15.44 1.99
CA LEU A 39 5.51 -16.21 1.37
C LEU A 39 6.35 -17.01 2.39
N HIS A 40 5.97 -17.00 3.67
CA HIS A 40 6.71 -17.58 4.79
C HIS A 40 8.14 -17.03 4.92
N LEU A 41 8.35 -15.79 4.48
CA LEU A 41 9.63 -15.09 4.47
C LEU A 41 9.51 -13.70 5.15
N GLY A 42 8.71 -13.61 6.22
CA GLY A 42 8.55 -12.37 6.98
C GLY A 42 9.88 -11.82 7.47
N ALA A 43 10.13 -10.55 7.25
CA ALA A 43 11.39 -9.86 7.55
C ALA A 43 12.64 -10.49 6.90
N ASN A 44 12.47 -11.18 5.78
CA ASN A 44 13.55 -11.84 5.06
C ASN A 44 13.68 -11.31 3.63
N PRO A 45 14.83 -10.73 3.24
CA PRO A 45 15.03 -10.19 1.89
C PRO A 45 14.82 -11.18 0.74
N GLU A 46 14.92 -12.50 1.00
CA GLU A 46 14.67 -13.53 -0.02
C GLU A 46 13.20 -13.62 -0.47
N ALA A 47 12.28 -12.89 0.19
CA ALA A 47 10.93 -12.71 -0.31
C ALA A 47 10.89 -12.02 -1.68
N LEU A 48 11.83 -11.11 -1.98
CA LEU A 48 11.88 -10.38 -3.24
C LEU A 48 12.16 -11.30 -4.45
N PRO A 49 13.23 -12.13 -4.48
CA PRO A 49 13.44 -13.07 -5.57
C PRO A 49 12.31 -14.09 -5.70
N MET A 50 11.74 -14.58 -4.59
CA MET A 50 10.61 -15.49 -4.65
C MET A 50 9.39 -14.84 -5.30
N ALA A 51 8.99 -13.65 -4.87
CA ALA A 51 7.85 -12.92 -5.43
C ALA A 51 8.05 -12.61 -6.94
N ALA A 52 9.26 -12.18 -7.32
CA ALA A 52 9.60 -11.94 -8.72
C ALA A 52 9.47 -13.21 -9.58
N ASN A 53 9.96 -14.35 -9.10
CA ASN A 53 9.86 -15.65 -9.78
C ASN A 53 8.41 -16.16 -9.86
N LEU A 54 7.57 -15.79 -8.90
CA LEU A 54 6.12 -16.08 -8.91
C LEU A 54 5.36 -15.16 -9.87
N GLY A 55 5.96 -14.03 -10.26
CA GLY A 55 5.41 -13.06 -11.21
C GLY A 55 4.64 -11.91 -10.55
N PHE A 56 4.82 -11.65 -9.26
CA PHE A 56 4.26 -10.48 -8.58
C PHE A 56 4.93 -9.18 -9.03
N GLU A 57 4.23 -8.05 -8.85
CA GLU A 57 4.67 -6.73 -9.31
C GLU A 57 5.23 -5.87 -8.16
N GLY A 58 5.20 -6.38 -6.92
CA GLY A 58 5.72 -5.75 -5.73
C GLY A 58 5.69 -6.68 -4.52
N VAL A 59 6.35 -6.29 -3.45
CA VAL A 59 6.36 -7.02 -2.17
C VAL A 59 6.15 -6.04 -1.03
N GLN A 60 5.16 -6.30 -0.19
CA GLN A 60 5.04 -5.68 1.10
C GLN A 60 5.84 -6.48 2.12
N ILE A 61 6.76 -5.83 2.81
CA ILE A 61 7.63 -6.50 3.78
C ILE A 61 7.26 -6.17 5.21
N SER A 62 7.35 -7.15 6.09
CA SER A 62 7.25 -6.98 7.53
C SER A 62 8.59 -6.57 8.14
N PHE A 63 8.56 -5.83 9.25
CA PHE A 63 9.80 -5.49 9.97
C PHE A 63 10.23 -6.56 10.96
N GLY A 64 9.39 -7.58 11.17
CA GLY A 64 9.60 -8.67 12.10
C GLY A 64 9.14 -8.31 13.52
N ARG A 65 8.61 -9.31 14.19
CA ARG A 65 7.96 -9.16 15.50
C ARG A 65 8.87 -9.48 16.68
N THR A 66 9.72 -10.51 16.53
CA THR A 66 10.67 -10.93 17.56
C THR A 66 11.90 -10.05 17.49
N LEU A 67 12.17 -9.28 18.54
CA LEU A 67 13.29 -8.36 18.57
C LEU A 67 14.64 -9.09 18.57
N VAL A 68 15.61 -8.50 17.89
CA VAL A 68 17.02 -8.89 17.91
C VAL A 68 17.79 -7.70 18.53
N ASP A 69 18.47 -7.93 19.63
CA ASP A 69 19.20 -6.90 20.40
C ASP A 69 18.35 -5.67 20.76
N GLY A 70 17.04 -5.87 20.94
CA GLY A 70 16.10 -4.82 21.31
C GLY A 70 15.47 -4.06 20.14
N GLU A 71 15.88 -4.36 18.91
CA GLU A 71 15.38 -3.73 17.69
C GLU A 71 14.60 -4.72 16.79
N MET A 72 13.79 -4.20 15.87
CA MET A 72 13.09 -5.04 14.89
C MET A 72 14.09 -5.70 13.92
N PRO A 73 13.91 -6.96 13.51
CA PRO A 73 14.84 -7.68 12.63
C PRO A 73 15.25 -6.93 11.35
N ALA A 74 14.34 -6.17 10.76
CA ALA A 74 14.63 -5.36 9.59
C ALA A 74 15.39 -4.04 9.93
N ASP A 75 15.50 -3.66 11.19
CA ASP A 75 16.28 -2.50 11.64
C ASP A 75 17.77 -2.83 11.74
N ASN A 76 18.34 -3.26 10.63
CA ASN A 76 19.73 -3.60 10.47
C ASN A 76 20.23 -3.05 9.13
N PRO A 77 21.29 -2.24 9.09
CA PRO A 77 21.81 -1.66 7.86
C PRO A 77 22.17 -2.69 6.77
N GLU A 78 22.67 -3.86 7.14
CA GLU A 78 23.01 -4.93 6.21
C GLU A 78 21.76 -5.55 5.61
N VAL A 79 20.71 -5.75 6.42
CA VAL A 79 19.39 -6.25 5.97
C VAL A 79 18.76 -5.26 5.01
N ILE A 80 18.75 -3.96 5.34
CA ILE A 80 18.23 -2.89 4.47
C ILE A 80 19.01 -2.88 3.14
N ALA A 81 20.35 -2.92 3.19
CA ALA A 81 21.17 -2.95 1.98
C ALA A 81 20.87 -4.19 1.12
N ARG A 82 20.63 -5.35 1.74
CA ARG A 82 20.25 -6.58 1.04
C ARG A 82 18.89 -6.46 0.36
N TYR A 83 17.87 -5.92 1.03
CA TYR A 83 16.56 -5.64 0.45
C TYR A 83 16.69 -4.75 -0.80
N LEU A 84 17.39 -3.63 -0.70
CA LEU A 84 17.58 -2.70 -1.82
C LEU A 84 18.39 -3.32 -2.97
N ALA A 85 19.37 -4.16 -2.68
CA ALA A 85 20.15 -4.87 -3.69
C ALA A 85 19.29 -5.88 -4.47
N LEU A 86 18.50 -6.69 -3.76
CA LEU A 86 17.62 -7.68 -4.38
C LEU A 86 16.48 -7.03 -5.14
N SER A 87 15.87 -5.95 -4.62
CA SER A 87 14.85 -5.17 -5.33
C SER A 87 15.36 -4.70 -6.70
N ARG A 88 16.58 -4.14 -6.76
CA ARG A 88 17.20 -3.74 -8.02
C ARG A 88 17.54 -4.91 -8.93
N GLN A 89 18.12 -5.98 -8.37
CA GLN A 89 18.54 -7.17 -9.12
C GLN A 89 17.35 -7.85 -9.80
N TYR A 90 16.25 -8.04 -9.09
CA TYR A 90 15.06 -8.74 -9.58
C TYR A 90 14.01 -7.79 -10.18
N LYS A 91 14.27 -6.46 -10.16
CA LYS A 91 13.37 -5.42 -10.68
C LYS A 91 11.97 -5.51 -10.08
N ILE A 92 11.90 -5.85 -8.81
CA ILE A 92 10.67 -5.90 -8.04
C ILE A 92 10.73 -4.87 -6.91
N PRO A 93 9.84 -3.88 -6.87
CA PRO A 93 9.83 -2.87 -5.80
C PRO A 93 9.33 -3.44 -4.48
N ILE A 94 9.80 -2.85 -3.39
CA ILE A 94 9.12 -2.92 -2.09
C ILE A 94 7.98 -1.92 -2.17
N ASP A 95 6.74 -2.40 -2.19
CA ASP A 95 5.57 -1.58 -2.41
C ASP A 95 4.95 -1.02 -1.12
N GLY A 96 5.31 -1.58 0.01
CA GLY A 96 4.90 -1.16 1.35
C GLY A 96 5.64 -1.93 2.43
N THR A 97 5.42 -1.52 3.67
CA THR A 97 5.98 -2.14 4.86
C THR A 97 4.90 -2.37 5.90
N CYS A 98 5.16 -3.23 6.89
CA CYS A 98 4.25 -3.51 8.00
C CYS A 98 5.01 -3.47 9.33
N VAL A 99 4.44 -2.79 10.33
CA VAL A 99 4.98 -2.77 11.69
C VAL A 99 4.35 -3.87 12.54
N ASP A 100 4.79 -5.13 12.34
CA ASP A 100 4.24 -6.30 13.05
C ASP A 100 4.31 -6.18 14.56
N LYS A 101 5.22 -5.36 15.07
CA LYS A 101 5.39 -5.15 16.51
C LYS A 101 4.14 -4.58 17.18
N LEU A 102 3.24 -3.96 16.42
CA LEU A 102 1.94 -3.50 16.93
C LEU A 102 0.99 -4.65 17.34
N HIS A 103 1.26 -5.88 16.94
CA HIS A 103 0.56 -7.04 17.50
C HIS A 103 0.94 -7.36 18.95
N ASP A 104 2.08 -6.85 19.43
CA ASP A 104 2.51 -6.97 20.83
C ASP A 104 2.20 -5.71 21.63
N ASN A 105 2.36 -4.54 21.01
CA ASN A 105 2.20 -3.21 21.59
C ASN A 105 1.28 -2.37 20.71
N GLY A 106 -0.02 -2.45 20.93
CA GLY A 106 -1.01 -1.82 20.04
C GLY A 106 -1.17 -0.33 20.26
N LEU A 107 -1.32 0.42 19.17
CA LEU A 107 -1.42 1.87 19.16
C LEU A 107 -2.69 2.42 19.86
N LYS A 108 -3.67 1.56 20.15
CA LYS A 108 -4.89 1.99 20.84
C LYS A 108 -4.70 2.36 22.33
N SER A 109 -3.59 1.92 22.96
CA SER A 109 -3.35 2.22 24.38
C SER A 109 -1.94 1.93 24.90
N ASP A 110 -1.07 1.27 24.15
CA ASP A 110 0.27 0.91 24.61
C ASP A 110 1.26 2.05 24.28
N PRO A 111 1.95 2.64 25.32
CA PRO A 111 2.88 3.73 25.10
C PRO A 111 4.10 3.36 24.25
N LEU A 112 4.49 2.06 24.19
CA LEU A 112 5.59 1.61 23.35
C LEU A 112 5.24 1.60 21.86
N ALA A 113 3.94 1.59 21.52
CA ALA A 113 3.52 1.59 20.12
C ALA A 113 4.06 2.77 19.33
N ALA A 114 4.09 3.97 19.96
CA ALA A 114 4.62 5.18 19.31
C ALA A 114 6.09 5.02 18.91
N LYS A 115 6.93 4.39 19.76
CA LYS A 115 8.34 4.10 19.43
C LYS A 115 8.42 3.23 18.17
N TRP A 116 7.66 2.14 18.15
CA TRP A 116 7.71 1.20 17.02
C TRP A 116 7.23 1.83 15.71
N VAL A 117 6.23 2.71 15.76
CA VAL A 117 5.79 3.44 14.57
C VAL A 117 6.84 4.44 14.09
N LEU A 118 7.48 5.19 14.99
CA LEU A 118 8.54 6.15 14.63
C LEU A 118 9.75 5.45 13.98
N ASP A 119 10.21 4.34 14.58
CA ASP A 119 11.28 3.53 14.00
C ASP A 119 10.89 2.99 12.62
N SER A 120 9.65 2.52 12.49
CA SER A 120 9.10 2.01 11.23
C SER A 120 8.97 3.08 10.14
N ILE A 121 8.64 4.32 10.47
CA ILE A 121 8.63 5.45 9.52
C ILE A 121 10.03 5.63 8.90
N ARG A 122 11.07 5.63 9.74
CA ARG A 122 12.46 5.74 9.31
C ARG A 122 12.87 4.57 8.39
N LEU A 123 12.51 3.33 8.79
CA LEU A 123 12.81 2.13 8.02
C LEU A 123 12.07 2.10 6.68
N THR A 124 10.79 2.44 6.66
CA THR A 124 9.98 2.55 5.42
C THR A 124 10.66 3.48 4.42
N ARG A 125 11.13 4.64 4.88
CA ARG A 125 11.86 5.58 4.03
C ARG A 125 13.21 5.04 3.57
N ALA A 126 13.95 4.36 4.44
CA ALA A 126 15.24 3.75 4.12
C ALA A 126 15.12 2.64 3.06
N LEU A 127 13.99 1.97 2.99
CA LEU A 127 13.66 0.93 1.99
C LEU A 127 13.09 1.49 0.67
N ASP A 128 13.12 2.82 0.49
CA ASP A 128 12.65 3.53 -0.71
C ASP A 128 11.17 3.27 -1.04
N THR A 129 10.35 3.08 0.00
CA THR A 129 8.90 2.93 -0.13
C THR A 129 8.16 3.99 0.70
N LYS A 130 6.82 4.05 0.58
CA LYS A 130 6.04 5.15 1.18
C LYS A 130 4.90 4.70 2.07
N VAL A 131 4.43 3.47 1.96
CA VAL A 131 3.27 2.99 2.72
C VAL A 131 3.74 2.14 3.89
N LEU A 132 3.36 2.54 5.10
CA LEU A 132 3.56 1.79 6.33
C LEU A 132 2.21 1.33 6.87
N LEU A 133 1.96 0.04 6.83
CA LEU A 133 0.76 -0.58 7.40
C LEU A 133 0.85 -0.63 8.92
N LEU A 134 -0.20 -0.17 9.58
CA LEU A 134 -0.42 -0.22 11.03
C LEU A 134 -1.55 -1.20 11.33
N PRO A 135 -1.26 -2.41 11.84
CA PRO A 135 -2.29 -3.42 12.13
C PRO A 135 -2.99 -3.18 13.47
N PHE A 136 -4.33 -3.29 13.48
CA PHE A 136 -5.18 -3.18 14.67
C PHE A 136 -6.00 -4.46 14.86
N PHE A 137 -5.38 -5.54 15.32
CA PHE A 137 -6.00 -6.86 15.39
C PHE A 137 -5.89 -7.52 16.78
N GLY A 138 -6.67 -8.59 16.99
CA GLY A 138 -6.66 -9.39 18.20
C GLY A 138 -7.02 -8.53 19.43
N ARG A 139 -6.20 -8.60 20.48
CA ARG A 139 -6.42 -7.76 21.68
C ARG A 139 -6.28 -6.27 21.44
N TRP A 140 -5.66 -5.89 20.32
CA TRP A 140 -5.43 -4.51 19.91
C TRP A 140 -6.42 -4.01 18.86
N ALA A 141 -7.42 -4.84 18.50
CA ALA A 141 -8.51 -4.40 17.61
C ALA A 141 -9.26 -3.22 18.24
N LEU A 142 -9.63 -2.26 17.40
CA LEU A 142 -10.43 -1.11 17.78
C LEU A 142 -11.90 -1.54 17.97
N GLN A 143 -12.48 -1.28 19.13
CA GLN A 143 -13.84 -1.71 19.46
C GLN A 143 -14.74 -0.56 19.87
N THR A 144 -14.15 0.49 20.44
CA THR A 144 -14.89 1.63 20.96
C THR A 144 -14.45 2.94 20.33
N LYS A 145 -15.36 3.92 20.30
CA LYS A 145 -15.03 5.26 19.81
C LYS A 145 -13.90 5.91 20.62
N GLN A 146 -13.80 5.60 21.90
CA GLN A 146 -12.72 6.11 22.75
C GLN A 146 -11.35 5.54 22.31
N GLU A 147 -11.26 4.26 21.97
CA GLU A 147 -10.04 3.67 21.44
C GLU A 147 -9.67 4.26 20.07
N MET A 148 -10.66 4.49 19.21
CA MET A 148 -10.47 5.16 17.91
C MET A 148 -9.99 6.61 18.09
N ASP A 149 -10.56 7.32 19.04
CA ASP A 149 -10.15 8.69 19.37
C ASP A 149 -8.71 8.72 19.90
N TYR A 150 -8.34 7.81 20.79
CA TYR A 150 -6.97 7.67 21.28
C TYR A 150 -5.98 7.37 20.12
N ALA A 151 -6.32 6.42 19.25
CA ALA A 151 -5.51 6.11 18.08
C ALA A 151 -5.36 7.35 17.17
N GLY A 152 -6.44 8.08 16.90
CA GLY A 152 -6.42 9.30 16.11
C GLY A 152 -5.54 10.42 16.73
N ASP A 153 -5.56 10.58 18.05
CA ASP A 153 -4.70 11.55 18.76
C ASP A 153 -3.23 11.13 18.69
N ALA A 154 -2.91 9.85 18.90
CA ALA A 154 -1.56 9.33 18.77
C ALA A 154 -1.03 9.47 17.33
N LEU A 155 -1.88 9.19 16.33
CA LEU A 155 -1.54 9.35 14.93
C LEU A 155 -1.31 10.80 14.51
N ARG A 156 -1.95 11.78 15.17
CA ARG A 156 -1.67 13.21 14.92
C ARG A 156 -0.21 13.55 15.17
N ASP A 157 0.33 13.07 16.28
CA ASP A 157 1.72 13.34 16.65
C ASP A 157 2.70 12.57 15.74
N LEU A 158 2.42 11.28 15.48
CA LEU A 158 3.22 10.43 14.61
C LEU A 158 3.22 10.89 13.14
N ALA A 159 2.10 11.41 12.65
CA ALA A 159 1.96 11.88 11.29
C ALA A 159 2.83 13.11 10.98
N VAL A 160 3.31 13.84 11.97
CA VAL A 160 4.30 14.91 11.78
C VAL A 160 5.58 14.33 11.19
N GLU A 161 6.11 13.26 11.77
CA GLU A 161 7.31 12.60 11.27
C GLU A 161 7.07 11.83 9.98
N ALA A 162 5.90 11.18 9.85
CA ALA A 162 5.51 10.50 8.62
C ALA A 162 5.45 11.48 7.43
N THR A 163 4.84 12.66 7.61
CA THR A 163 4.76 13.70 6.58
C THR A 163 6.15 14.21 6.17
N LYS A 164 7.03 14.49 7.14
CA LYS A 164 8.42 14.89 6.86
C LYS A 164 9.19 13.84 6.07
N ALA A 165 8.97 12.56 6.39
CA ALA A 165 9.59 11.45 5.69
C ALA A 165 8.94 11.11 4.33
N GLY A 166 7.76 11.68 4.02
CA GLY A 166 6.96 11.32 2.85
C GLY A 166 6.37 9.92 2.95
N VAL A 167 6.06 9.47 4.19
CA VAL A 167 5.46 8.15 4.49
C VAL A 167 3.98 8.31 4.79
N ILE A 168 3.18 7.36 4.33
CA ILE A 168 1.74 7.24 4.60
C ILE A 168 1.55 6.16 5.65
N LEU A 169 0.82 6.49 6.71
CA LEU A 169 0.41 5.57 7.76
C LEU A 169 -0.93 4.93 7.35
N GLY A 170 -0.92 3.67 6.98
CA GLY A 170 -2.09 2.93 6.51
C GLY A 170 -2.76 2.18 7.64
N LEU A 171 -4.02 2.49 7.94
CA LEU A 171 -4.81 1.82 8.97
C LEU A 171 -5.37 0.52 8.42
N GLU A 172 -5.01 -0.60 9.01
CA GLU A 172 -5.62 -1.89 8.72
C GLU A 172 -6.28 -2.48 9.95
N ASP A 173 -7.57 -2.78 9.86
CA ASP A 173 -8.42 -3.12 10.99
C ASP A 173 -9.69 -3.90 10.59
N THR A 174 -10.67 -3.94 11.49
CA THR A 174 -11.98 -4.58 11.30
C THR A 174 -13.14 -3.65 11.66
N ILE A 175 -12.92 -2.33 11.65
CA ILE A 175 -13.98 -1.33 11.85
C ILE A 175 -14.54 -0.84 10.50
N SER A 176 -15.62 -0.07 10.54
CA SER A 176 -16.24 0.48 9.34
C SER A 176 -15.38 1.54 8.64
N ALA A 177 -15.66 1.77 7.36
CA ALA A 177 -15.04 2.87 6.60
C ALA A 177 -15.28 4.23 7.27
N GLU A 178 -16.49 4.46 7.84
CA GLU A 178 -16.84 5.68 8.53
C GLU A 178 -16.00 5.87 9.82
N ASP A 179 -15.77 4.80 10.57
CA ASP A 179 -14.94 4.85 11.76
C ASP A 179 -13.46 5.06 11.44
N ASN A 180 -12.99 4.49 10.33
CA ASN A 180 -11.66 4.78 9.79
C ASN A 180 -11.51 6.28 9.42
N VAL A 181 -12.49 6.86 8.74
CA VAL A 181 -12.49 8.29 8.41
C VAL A 181 -12.52 9.15 9.68
N ARG A 182 -13.23 8.74 10.74
CA ARG A 182 -13.19 9.39 12.04
C ARG A 182 -11.76 9.47 12.60
N ILE A 183 -10.99 8.38 12.52
CA ILE A 183 -9.58 8.35 12.96
C ILE A 183 -8.72 9.28 12.09
N MET A 184 -8.91 9.23 10.78
CA MET A 184 -8.19 10.10 9.84
C MET A 184 -8.45 11.57 10.12
N GLU A 185 -9.72 11.97 10.30
CA GLU A 185 -10.10 13.35 10.60
C GLU A 185 -9.51 13.81 11.94
N ARG A 186 -9.52 12.93 12.97
CA ARG A 186 -8.95 13.24 14.26
C ARG A 186 -7.43 13.39 14.23
N SER A 187 -6.75 12.64 13.36
CA SER A 187 -5.31 12.79 13.15
C SER A 187 -4.93 14.13 12.50
N GLN A 188 -5.87 14.80 11.82
CA GLN A 188 -5.66 16.07 11.10
C GLN A 188 -4.52 16.01 10.09
N SER A 189 -4.23 14.84 9.53
CA SER A 189 -3.10 14.64 8.61
C SER A 189 -3.52 13.91 7.34
N SER A 190 -3.05 14.40 6.20
CA SER A 190 -3.18 13.72 4.92
C SER A 190 -2.26 12.50 4.78
N SER A 191 -1.35 12.27 5.73
CA SER A 191 -0.46 11.11 5.76
C SER A 191 -1.07 9.91 6.50
N VAL A 192 -2.32 9.99 6.98
CA VAL A 192 -3.05 8.88 7.59
C VAL A 192 -4.19 8.48 6.67
N LEU A 193 -4.13 7.27 6.13
CA LEU A 193 -5.09 6.73 5.16
C LEU A 193 -5.49 5.30 5.54
N VAL A 194 -6.53 4.78 4.90
CA VAL A 194 -6.98 3.40 5.07
C VAL A 194 -6.10 2.47 4.24
N TYR A 195 -5.57 1.42 4.85
CA TYR A 195 -5.07 0.23 4.17
C TYR A 195 -6.23 -0.77 4.12
N TYR A 196 -6.92 -0.83 3.00
CA TYR A 196 -8.22 -1.49 2.93
C TYR A 196 -8.08 -3.00 2.66
N ASP A 197 -8.44 -3.83 3.64
CA ASP A 197 -8.50 -5.28 3.48
C ASP A 197 -9.93 -5.73 3.17
N VAL A 198 -10.12 -6.29 1.98
CA VAL A 198 -11.45 -6.72 1.51
C VAL A 198 -11.98 -7.92 2.28
N GLY A 199 -11.09 -8.80 2.75
CA GLY A 199 -11.46 -9.97 3.55
C GLY A 199 -11.88 -9.58 4.97
N ASN A 200 -11.08 -8.74 5.65
CA ASN A 200 -11.38 -8.24 6.98
C ASN A 200 -12.72 -7.50 7.02
N SER A 201 -12.95 -6.59 6.05
CA SER A 201 -14.20 -5.85 5.92
C SER A 201 -15.40 -6.79 5.72
N THR A 202 -15.28 -7.77 4.82
CA THR A 202 -16.37 -8.75 4.58
C THR A 202 -16.67 -9.60 5.82
N VAL A 203 -15.64 -10.11 6.51
CA VAL A 203 -15.79 -10.92 7.73
C VAL A 203 -16.39 -10.10 8.87
N ALA A 204 -16.06 -8.82 8.94
CA ALA A 204 -16.65 -7.88 9.90
C ALA A 204 -18.12 -7.51 9.58
N GLY A 205 -18.65 -7.96 8.43
CA GLY A 205 -20.04 -7.76 8.03
C GLY A 205 -20.29 -6.48 7.22
N PHE A 206 -19.24 -5.82 6.76
CA PHE A 206 -19.35 -4.64 5.88
C PHE A 206 -19.45 -5.05 4.40
N ASP A 207 -19.82 -4.11 3.57
CA ASP A 207 -19.91 -4.28 2.12
C ASP A 207 -18.70 -3.59 1.44
N PRO A 208 -17.65 -4.35 1.05
CA PRO A 208 -16.44 -3.75 0.48
C PRO A 208 -16.70 -2.90 -0.76
N VAL A 209 -17.70 -3.26 -1.56
CA VAL A 209 -18.02 -2.53 -2.79
C VAL A 209 -18.56 -1.13 -2.46
N LYS A 210 -19.43 -1.02 -1.45
CA LYS A 210 -19.95 0.27 -1.00
C LYS A 210 -18.89 1.09 -0.31
N GLU A 211 -18.12 0.47 0.62
CA GLU A 211 -17.09 1.15 1.38
C GLU A 211 -15.97 1.69 0.48
N ILE A 212 -15.46 0.90 -0.48
CA ILE A 212 -14.44 1.36 -1.43
C ILE A 212 -14.93 2.56 -2.23
N ARG A 213 -16.15 2.52 -2.76
CA ARG A 213 -16.71 3.65 -3.51
C ARG A 213 -16.91 4.89 -2.63
N TRP A 214 -17.34 4.70 -1.38
CA TRP A 214 -17.54 5.80 -0.43
C TRP A 214 -16.23 6.44 0.02
N LEU A 215 -15.20 5.64 0.31
CA LEU A 215 -13.86 6.13 0.64
C LEU A 215 -13.24 6.91 -0.52
N GLY A 216 -13.38 6.39 -1.74
CA GLY A 216 -12.72 6.94 -2.92
C GLY A 216 -11.20 6.81 -2.85
N LYS A 217 -10.52 7.11 -3.95
CA LYS A 217 -9.06 6.93 -4.04
C LYS A 217 -8.24 7.79 -3.08
N SER A 218 -8.79 8.91 -2.61
CA SER A 218 -8.04 9.86 -1.76
C SER A 218 -7.91 9.40 -0.31
N ARG A 219 -8.70 8.42 0.12
CA ARG A 219 -8.68 7.90 1.49
C ARG A 219 -8.07 6.52 1.62
N ILE A 220 -7.71 5.88 0.51
CA ILE A 220 -7.12 4.52 0.49
C ILE A 220 -5.68 4.61 0.02
N CYS A 221 -4.73 4.03 0.78
CA CYS A 221 -3.33 3.98 0.39
C CYS A 221 -2.96 2.70 -0.35
N GLN A 222 -3.51 1.56 0.06
CA GLN A 222 -3.28 0.24 -0.54
C GLN A 222 -4.43 -0.71 -0.20
N PHE A 223 -4.41 -1.91 -0.79
CA PHE A 223 -5.38 -2.98 -0.53
C PHE A 223 -4.68 -4.27 -0.10
N HIS A 224 -5.33 -5.04 0.78
CA HIS A 224 -5.13 -6.49 0.91
C HIS A 224 -6.27 -7.25 0.24
N LEU A 225 -5.91 -8.32 -0.45
CA LEU A 225 -6.82 -9.24 -1.11
C LEU A 225 -6.62 -10.63 -0.52
N LYS A 226 -7.63 -11.14 0.20
CA LYS A 226 -7.64 -12.47 0.79
C LYS A 226 -9.05 -13.07 0.81
N ASP A 227 -9.11 -14.38 0.90
CA ASP A 227 -10.35 -15.16 1.04
C ASP A 227 -10.12 -16.37 1.96
N ASN A 228 -9.22 -16.18 2.93
CA ASN A 228 -8.73 -17.21 3.82
C ASN A 228 -9.88 -17.92 4.58
N PRO A 229 -9.80 -19.25 4.77
CA PRO A 229 -8.69 -20.17 4.43
C PRO A 229 -8.75 -20.73 2.99
N HIS A 230 -9.55 -20.16 2.10
CA HIS A 230 -9.77 -20.64 0.74
C HIS A 230 -8.80 -19.97 -0.26
N TYR A 231 -8.73 -20.50 -1.46
CA TYR A 231 -8.18 -19.76 -2.59
C TYR A 231 -9.04 -18.54 -2.90
N LEU A 232 -8.46 -17.53 -3.49
CA LEU A 232 -9.22 -16.33 -3.91
C LEU A 232 -10.40 -16.73 -4.80
N GLY A 233 -11.59 -16.30 -4.42
CA GLY A 233 -12.84 -16.56 -5.14
C GLY A 233 -13.48 -17.93 -4.87
N GLU A 234 -12.93 -18.74 -3.98
CA GLU A 234 -13.53 -20.02 -3.54
C GLU A 234 -14.17 -19.93 -2.14
N GLY A 235 -13.98 -18.81 -1.46
CA GLY A 235 -14.63 -18.49 -0.19
C GLY A 235 -15.84 -17.58 -0.38
N SER A 236 -15.97 -16.59 0.50
CA SER A 236 -17.13 -15.69 0.51
C SER A 236 -16.91 -14.37 -0.25
N ILE A 237 -15.68 -14.06 -0.63
CA ILE A 237 -15.31 -12.76 -1.19
C ILE A 237 -15.66 -12.68 -2.68
N GLN A 238 -16.45 -11.66 -3.04
CA GLN A 238 -16.89 -11.41 -4.42
C GLN A 238 -15.90 -10.48 -5.14
N PHE A 239 -14.80 -11.01 -5.69
CA PHE A 239 -13.71 -10.21 -6.25
C PHE A 239 -14.10 -9.38 -7.46
N LEU A 240 -14.96 -9.86 -8.36
CA LEU A 240 -15.31 -9.11 -9.57
C LEU A 240 -15.97 -7.76 -9.27
N PRO A 241 -17.03 -7.66 -8.45
CA PRO A 241 -17.60 -6.36 -8.06
C PRO A 241 -16.61 -5.50 -7.24
N ILE A 242 -15.73 -6.09 -6.43
CA ILE A 242 -14.69 -5.37 -5.70
C ILE A 242 -13.68 -4.74 -6.67
N MET A 243 -13.16 -5.50 -7.64
CA MET A 243 -12.22 -4.97 -8.62
C MET A 243 -12.86 -3.88 -9.49
N ARG A 244 -14.15 -3.99 -9.81
CA ARG A 244 -14.91 -2.90 -10.46
C ARG A 244 -14.98 -1.66 -9.58
N ALA A 245 -15.24 -1.79 -8.28
CA ALA A 245 -15.26 -0.65 -7.35
C ALA A 245 -13.90 0.04 -7.26
N ILE A 246 -12.80 -0.72 -7.20
CA ILE A 246 -11.42 -0.19 -7.21
C ILE A 246 -11.14 0.58 -8.52
N ARG A 247 -11.59 0.05 -9.66
CA ARG A 247 -11.49 0.75 -10.95
C ARG A 247 -12.37 2.00 -11.00
N ASP A 248 -13.62 1.94 -10.51
CA ASP A 248 -14.56 3.04 -10.53
C ASP A 248 -14.03 4.27 -9.79
N ILE A 249 -13.31 4.08 -8.67
CA ILE A 249 -12.63 5.16 -7.95
C ILE A 249 -11.32 5.60 -8.59
N GLN A 250 -10.92 4.97 -9.71
CA GLN A 250 -9.65 5.26 -10.41
C GLN A 250 -8.43 5.11 -9.49
N PHE A 251 -8.42 4.10 -8.63
CA PHE A 251 -7.28 3.83 -7.77
C PHE A 251 -6.09 3.35 -8.60
N SER A 252 -4.92 3.86 -8.26
CA SER A 252 -3.63 3.41 -8.79
C SER A 252 -2.68 3.14 -7.63
N GLY A 253 -1.95 2.06 -7.69
CA GLY A 253 -1.09 1.63 -6.58
C GLY A 253 -1.01 0.11 -6.51
N TYR A 254 -0.93 -0.43 -5.31
CA TYR A 254 -0.83 -1.86 -5.10
C TYR A 254 -2.05 -2.44 -4.38
N ALA A 255 -2.37 -3.68 -4.75
CA ALA A 255 -3.22 -4.57 -3.99
C ALA A 255 -2.39 -5.84 -3.72
N ASN A 256 -2.06 -6.09 -2.47
CA ASN A 256 -1.21 -7.21 -2.10
C ASN A 256 -2.04 -8.44 -1.77
N LEU A 257 -1.65 -9.58 -2.33
CA LEU A 257 -2.22 -10.85 -1.91
C LEU A 257 -1.76 -11.17 -0.49
N GLU A 258 -2.73 -11.28 0.41
CA GLU A 258 -2.56 -11.77 1.78
C GLU A 258 -3.30 -13.10 1.93
N ALA A 259 -3.01 -14.02 1.03
CA ALA A 259 -3.71 -15.30 0.89
C ALA A 259 -2.91 -16.45 1.46
N ASP A 260 -3.61 -17.38 2.11
CA ASP A 260 -3.02 -18.65 2.56
C ASP A 260 -2.67 -19.57 1.40
N ALA A 261 -1.94 -20.66 1.71
CA ALA A 261 -1.63 -21.74 0.80
C ALA A 261 -2.46 -23.00 1.16
N PRO A 262 -3.72 -23.11 0.69
CA PRO A 262 -4.64 -24.17 1.13
C PRO A 262 -4.14 -25.58 0.84
N SER A 263 -3.40 -25.81 -0.24
CA SER A 263 -2.81 -27.12 -0.55
C SER A 263 -1.48 -27.37 0.17
N LYS A 264 -0.94 -26.39 0.88
CA LYS A 264 0.40 -26.36 1.50
C LYS A 264 1.55 -26.45 0.48
N GLN A 265 1.26 -26.19 -0.79
CA GLN A 265 2.24 -26.04 -1.86
C GLN A 265 2.37 -24.54 -2.23
N LEU A 266 3.10 -23.82 -1.40
CA LEU A 266 3.13 -22.36 -1.36
C LEU A 266 3.23 -21.72 -2.75
N GLU A 267 4.24 -22.08 -3.54
CA GLU A 267 4.45 -21.46 -4.86
C GLU A 267 3.31 -21.74 -5.84
N ALA A 268 2.80 -22.99 -5.85
CA ALA A 268 1.69 -23.36 -6.73
C ALA A 268 0.41 -22.62 -6.35
N ASP A 269 0.14 -22.51 -5.05
CA ASP A 269 -1.02 -21.82 -4.52
C ASP A 269 -0.96 -20.31 -4.77
N MET A 270 0.20 -19.68 -4.60
CA MET A 270 0.40 -18.27 -4.92
C MET A 270 0.25 -17.97 -6.42
N ARG A 271 0.78 -18.83 -7.30
CA ARG A 271 0.57 -18.72 -8.75
C ARG A 271 -0.90 -18.84 -9.13
N ARG A 272 -1.63 -19.76 -8.49
CA ARG A 272 -3.09 -19.94 -8.69
C ARG A 272 -3.85 -18.68 -8.29
N ASN A 273 -3.61 -18.14 -7.10
CA ASN A 273 -4.26 -16.93 -6.60
C ASN A 273 -3.93 -15.71 -7.49
N LEU A 274 -2.66 -15.56 -7.91
CA LEU A 274 -2.26 -14.49 -8.81
C LEU A 274 -2.92 -14.59 -10.18
N ALA A 275 -3.02 -15.79 -10.76
CA ALA A 275 -3.70 -16.02 -12.03
C ALA A 275 -5.20 -15.70 -11.94
N PHE A 276 -5.86 -16.11 -10.84
CA PHE A 276 -7.25 -15.80 -10.59
C PHE A 276 -7.51 -14.30 -10.56
N ILE A 277 -6.78 -13.56 -9.73
CA ILE A 277 -7.03 -12.11 -9.57
C ILE A 277 -6.75 -11.33 -10.86
N ARG A 278 -5.71 -11.71 -11.62
CA ARG A 278 -5.43 -11.12 -12.94
C ARG A 278 -6.56 -11.36 -13.95
N ASN A 279 -7.15 -12.55 -13.93
CA ASN A 279 -8.32 -12.85 -14.76
C ASN A 279 -9.53 -12.01 -14.36
N VAL A 280 -9.79 -11.85 -13.07
CA VAL A 280 -10.86 -10.98 -12.56
C VAL A 280 -10.64 -9.51 -12.95
N MET A 281 -9.40 -9.03 -12.84
CA MET A 281 -9.04 -7.66 -13.28
C MET A 281 -9.29 -7.43 -14.75
N ALA A 282 -9.02 -8.41 -15.60
CA ALA A 282 -9.27 -8.30 -17.04
C ALA A 282 -10.77 -8.24 -17.41
N GLN A 283 -11.64 -8.71 -16.51
CA GLN A 283 -13.12 -8.71 -16.67
C GLN A 283 -13.79 -7.52 -15.97
N SER A 284 -13.05 -6.79 -15.17
CA SER A 284 -13.58 -5.71 -14.33
C SER A 284 -13.72 -4.34 -15.01
#